data_9e4644f094a5a15509973fd4520f7797
#
_entry.id   9e4644f094a5a15509973fd4520f7797
#
_cell.length_a   1.000
_cell.length_b   1.000
_cell.length_c   1.000
_cell.angle_alpha   90.00
_cell.angle_beta   90.00
_cell.angle_gamma   90.00
#
_symmetry.space_group_name_H-M   'P 1'
#
loop_
_entity.id
_entity.type
_entity.pdbx_description
1 polymer ?
#
loop_
_entity_poly.entity_id
_entity_poly.type
_entity_poly.pdbx_seq_one_letter_code
_entity_poly.pdbx_strand_id
1 'polypeptide(L)'
;MQHLHSNLEVRVVSGKGRCVFAARHIAKGQLVLADPIIFVPGSESDHTDQTSVGRYVFQWNEDDDLCVVLGYGSLINHGLPENVSLVSNYKDQTMEFYALTDIKAGDELLYDYGHDSEELTGYYGIPSPAVA
;
A
#
# COMPACT_ATOMS: atom_id res chain seq x y z
N MET A 1 23.69 1.00 -2.58
CA MET A 1 22.28 1.12 -2.18
C MET A 1 21.42 1.25 -3.43
N GLN A 2 20.33 0.52 -3.45
CA GLN A 2 19.42 0.54 -4.57
C GLN A 2 18.47 1.73 -4.43
N HIS A 3 18.34 2.53 -5.48
CA HIS A 3 17.51 3.73 -5.44
C HIS A 3 16.16 3.49 -6.10
N LEU A 4 15.38 2.54 -5.55
CA LEU A 4 14.07 2.23 -6.09
C LEU A 4 13.13 3.43 -6.04
N HIS A 5 13.33 4.31 -5.07
CA HIS A 5 12.49 5.49 -4.90
C HIS A 5 12.65 6.50 -6.05
N SER A 6 13.73 6.41 -6.85
CA SER A 6 13.89 7.28 -8.01
C SER A 6 12.84 7.01 -9.10
N ASN A 7 12.16 5.87 -9.02
CA ASN A 7 11.07 5.51 -9.94
C ASN A 7 9.70 5.97 -9.43
N LEU A 8 9.65 6.57 -8.25
CA LEU A 8 8.40 6.94 -7.60
C LEU A 8 8.40 8.41 -7.22
N GLU A 9 7.20 8.97 -7.16
CA GLU A 9 6.99 10.36 -6.75
C GLU A 9 5.79 10.42 -5.82
N VAL A 10 5.92 11.12 -4.70
CA VAL A 10 4.81 11.36 -3.78
C VAL A 10 4.26 12.75 -4.05
N ARG A 11 2.96 12.82 -4.31
CA ARG A 11 2.26 14.10 -4.54
C ARG A 11 1.00 14.15 -3.70
N VAL A 12 0.62 15.36 -3.30
CA VAL A 12 -0.63 15.59 -2.59
C VAL A 12 -1.73 15.86 -3.62
N VAL A 13 -2.78 15.06 -3.55
CA VAL A 13 -3.94 15.19 -4.45
C VAL A 13 -5.14 15.62 -3.64
N SER A 14 -5.83 16.68 -4.09
CA SER A 14 -7.00 17.19 -3.40
C SER A 14 -8.07 16.09 -3.24
N GLY A 15 -8.55 15.92 -2.01
CA GLY A 15 -9.55 14.91 -1.68
C GLY A 15 -8.99 13.52 -1.39
N LYS A 16 -7.71 13.26 -1.66
CA LYS A 16 -7.08 11.97 -1.42
C LYS A 16 -5.93 12.02 -0.43
N GLY A 17 -5.25 13.17 -0.35
CA GLY A 17 -4.05 13.31 0.46
C GLY A 17 -2.81 12.90 -0.32
N ARG A 18 -1.85 12.28 0.37
CA ARG A 18 -0.61 11.84 -0.27
C ARG A 18 -0.87 10.61 -1.13
N CYS A 19 -0.33 10.65 -2.34
CA CYS A 19 -0.46 9.56 -3.31
C CYS A 19 0.92 9.25 -3.88
N VAL A 20 1.13 8.00 -4.27
CA VAL A 20 2.39 7.57 -4.88
C VAL A 20 2.17 7.37 -6.37
N PHE A 21 2.99 8.00 -7.17
CA PHE A 21 2.93 7.94 -8.64
C PHE A 21 4.20 7.35 -9.19
N ALA A 22 4.09 6.69 -10.33
CA ALA A 22 5.26 6.26 -11.08
C ALA A 22 5.92 7.49 -11.71
N ALA A 23 7.20 7.69 -11.43
CA ALA A 23 7.99 8.76 -12.05
C ALA A 23 8.52 8.33 -13.42
N ARG A 24 8.56 7.03 -13.68
CA ARG A 24 9.03 6.41 -14.93
C ARG A 24 8.17 5.20 -15.23
N HIS A 25 8.27 4.70 -16.46
CA HIS A 25 7.62 3.44 -16.81
C HIS A 25 8.16 2.30 -15.93
N ILE A 26 7.25 1.50 -15.38
CA ILE A 26 7.57 0.32 -14.59
C ILE A 26 6.97 -0.89 -15.32
N ALA A 27 7.80 -1.85 -15.65
CA ALA A 27 7.35 -3.01 -16.42
C ALA A 27 6.62 -4.01 -15.52
N LYS A 28 5.62 -4.68 -16.09
CA LYS A 28 4.91 -5.76 -15.42
C LYS A 28 5.89 -6.77 -14.83
N GLY A 29 5.67 -7.15 -13.58
CA GLY A 29 6.53 -8.10 -12.86
C GLY A 29 7.75 -7.48 -12.20
N GLN A 30 8.03 -6.23 -12.46
CA GLN A 30 9.17 -5.54 -11.87
C GLN A 30 8.93 -5.26 -10.40
N LEU A 31 9.98 -5.41 -9.59
CA LEU A 31 9.95 -4.99 -8.18
C LEU A 31 9.88 -3.45 -8.15
N VAL A 32 8.81 -2.94 -7.54
CA VAL A 32 8.60 -1.50 -7.43
C VAL A 32 9.36 -0.95 -6.24
N LEU A 33 9.17 -1.57 -5.09
CA LEU A 33 9.93 -1.22 -3.88
C LEU A 33 9.85 -2.37 -2.87
N ALA A 34 10.80 -2.37 -1.94
CA ALA A 34 10.85 -3.32 -0.83
C ALA A 34 11.16 -2.51 0.43
N ASP A 35 10.18 -2.37 1.29
CA ASP A 35 10.31 -1.56 2.50
C ASP A 35 10.42 -2.45 3.73
N PRO A 36 11.29 -2.10 4.69
CA PRO A 36 11.31 -2.81 5.97
C PRO A 36 9.98 -2.61 6.70
N ILE A 37 9.65 -3.58 7.56
CA ILE A 37 8.40 -3.53 8.29
C ILE A 37 8.64 -3.58 9.80
N ILE A 38 7.64 -3.10 10.54
CA ILE A 38 7.52 -3.36 11.97
C ILE A 38 6.41 -4.40 12.12
N PHE A 39 6.74 -5.52 12.76
CA PHE A 39 5.78 -6.59 13.01
C PHE A 39 4.81 -6.15 14.11
N VAL A 40 3.51 -6.36 13.87
CA VAL A 40 2.45 -6.08 14.85
C VAL A 40 1.69 -7.37 15.08
N PRO A 41 1.81 -7.99 16.28
CA PRO A 41 1.07 -9.21 16.56
C PRO A 41 -0.43 -9.00 16.38
N GLY A 42 -1.12 -10.01 15.88
CA GLY A 42 -2.58 -9.94 15.70
C GLY A 42 -3.33 -9.65 16.98
N SER A 43 -2.76 -10.06 18.12
CA SER A 43 -3.36 -9.76 19.44
C SER A 43 -3.42 -8.27 19.74
N GLU A 44 -2.66 -7.44 19.02
CA GLU A 44 -2.65 -5.99 19.20
C GLU A 44 -3.55 -5.25 18.22
N SER A 45 -4.23 -5.98 17.34
CA SER A 45 -4.98 -5.35 16.25
C SER A 45 -6.06 -4.38 16.74
N ASP A 46 -6.76 -4.73 17.82
CA ASP A 46 -7.79 -3.86 18.37
C ASP A 46 -7.22 -2.54 18.88
N HIS A 47 -6.06 -2.57 19.49
CA HIS A 47 -5.39 -1.36 19.96
C HIS A 47 -4.92 -0.52 18.77
N THR A 48 -4.35 -1.16 17.77
CA THR A 48 -3.86 -0.48 16.57
C THR A 48 -5.00 0.19 15.84
N ASP A 49 -6.15 -0.47 15.73
CA ASP A 49 -7.33 0.07 15.03
C ASP A 49 -7.88 1.32 15.70
N GLN A 50 -7.58 1.53 16.97
CA GLN A 50 -8.02 2.71 17.72
C GLN A 50 -7.09 3.90 17.54
N THR A 51 -6.03 3.74 16.78
CA THR A 51 -5.04 4.80 16.55
C THR A 51 -4.98 5.17 15.06
N SER A 52 -4.33 6.29 14.77
CA SER A 52 -4.11 6.73 13.40
C SER A 52 -3.31 5.71 12.58
N VAL A 53 -2.49 4.90 13.26
CA VAL A 53 -1.63 3.91 12.60
C VAL A 53 -2.47 2.76 12.01
N GLY A 54 -3.64 2.49 12.59
CA GLY A 54 -4.49 1.39 12.14
C GLY A 54 -4.87 1.47 10.67
N ARG A 55 -4.91 2.67 10.10
CA ARG A 55 -5.23 2.85 8.69
C ARG A 55 -4.07 2.53 7.75
N TYR A 56 -2.88 2.31 8.31
CA TYR A 56 -1.66 2.09 7.54
C TYR A 56 -1.08 0.71 7.72
N VAL A 57 -1.73 -0.17 8.51
CA VAL A 57 -1.24 -1.53 8.70
C VAL A 57 -1.64 -2.40 7.53
N PHE A 58 -0.79 -3.39 7.26
CA PHE A 58 -1.00 -4.39 6.22
C PHE A 58 -1.09 -5.76 6.85
N GLN A 59 -1.78 -6.66 6.20
CA GLN A 59 -1.72 -8.07 6.60
C GLN A 59 -0.31 -8.59 6.32
N TRP A 60 0.27 -9.25 7.32
CA TRP A 60 1.63 -9.77 7.20
C TRP A 60 1.64 -11.24 6.81
N ASN A 61 0.80 -12.05 7.45
CA ASN A 61 0.76 -13.49 7.23
C ASN A 61 -0.68 -14.01 7.32
N GLU A 62 -0.84 -15.32 7.17
CA GLU A 62 -2.16 -15.97 7.24
C GLU A 62 -2.67 -16.17 8.68
N ASP A 63 -1.84 -15.87 9.68
CA ASP A 63 -2.20 -15.98 11.09
C ASP A 63 -2.78 -14.69 11.65
N ASP A 64 -3.17 -13.77 10.77
CA ASP A 64 -3.76 -12.47 11.13
C ASP A 64 -2.80 -11.52 11.86
N ASP A 65 -1.51 -11.76 11.77
CA ASP A 65 -0.53 -10.77 12.19
C ASP A 65 -0.45 -9.64 11.16
N LEU A 66 -0.09 -8.46 11.64
CA LEU A 66 -0.06 -7.24 10.84
C LEU A 66 1.36 -6.71 10.76
N CYS A 67 1.56 -5.73 9.92
CA CYS A 67 2.81 -5.00 9.88
C CYS A 67 2.60 -3.54 9.51
N VAL A 68 3.55 -2.71 9.92
CA VAL A 68 3.66 -1.33 9.48
C VAL A 68 4.80 -1.26 8.47
N VAL A 69 4.52 -0.78 7.27
CA VAL A 69 5.53 -0.65 6.21
C VAL A 69 6.22 0.71 6.38
N LEU A 70 7.55 0.69 6.49
CA LEU A 70 8.34 1.90 6.74
C LEU A 70 8.87 2.47 5.43
N GLY A 71 8.03 3.16 4.71
CA GLY A 71 8.43 3.78 3.46
C GLY A 71 7.25 4.18 2.60
N TYR A 72 7.50 4.44 1.32
CA TYR A 72 6.47 4.89 0.40
C TYR A 72 5.33 3.90 0.23
N GLY A 73 5.59 2.61 0.46
CA GLY A 73 4.54 1.60 0.38
C GLY A 73 3.35 1.89 1.29
N SER A 74 3.60 2.50 2.45
CA SER A 74 2.53 2.84 3.39
C SER A 74 1.62 3.97 2.86
N LEU A 75 2.03 4.67 1.82
CA LEU A 75 1.27 5.78 1.24
C LEU A 75 0.52 5.38 -0.03
N ILE A 76 0.68 4.14 -0.49
CA ILE A 76 -0.03 3.66 -1.68
C ILE A 76 -1.50 3.49 -1.33
N ASN A 77 -2.37 4.11 -2.12
CA ASN A 77 -3.79 4.12 -1.85
C ASN A 77 -4.49 2.88 -2.40
N HIS A 78 -5.69 2.63 -1.87
CA HIS A 78 -6.58 1.65 -2.46
C HIS A 78 -7.14 2.16 -3.78
N GLY A 79 -7.25 1.29 -4.76
CA GLY A 79 -7.92 1.59 -6.01
C GLY A 79 -8.05 0.34 -6.86
N LEU A 80 -9.07 0.32 -7.70
CA LEU A 80 -9.35 -0.77 -8.62
C LEU A 80 -9.53 -0.21 -10.03
N PRO A 81 -8.97 -0.84 -11.05
CA PRO A 81 -8.12 -2.03 -10.93
C PRO A 81 -6.78 -1.67 -10.28
N GLU A 82 -6.31 -2.53 -9.39
CA GLU A 82 -5.01 -2.36 -8.78
C GLU A 82 -3.89 -2.61 -9.81
N ASN A 83 -2.74 -1.97 -9.60
CA ASN A 83 -1.59 -2.17 -10.48
C ASN A 83 -0.33 -2.62 -9.73
N VAL A 84 -0.42 -2.81 -8.41
CA VAL A 84 0.66 -3.41 -7.64
C VAL A 84 0.13 -4.56 -6.79
N SER A 85 0.98 -5.55 -6.55
CA SER A 85 0.73 -6.64 -5.62
C SER A 85 1.77 -6.61 -4.53
N LEU A 86 1.41 -7.20 -3.37
CA LEU A 86 2.25 -7.20 -2.18
C LEU A 86 2.67 -8.62 -1.85
N VAL A 87 3.95 -8.77 -1.49
CA VAL A 87 4.49 -10.04 -1.04
C VAL A 87 5.26 -9.80 0.25
N SER A 88 4.88 -10.53 1.31
CA SER A 88 5.61 -10.48 2.57
C SER A 88 6.88 -11.31 2.44
N ASN A 89 8.02 -10.68 2.62
CA ASN A 89 9.30 -11.39 2.66
C ASN A 89 9.65 -11.62 4.13
N TYR A 90 9.32 -12.83 4.62
CA TYR A 90 9.49 -13.14 6.04
C TYR A 90 10.96 -13.20 6.45
N LYS A 91 11.81 -13.64 5.54
CA LYS A 91 13.23 -13.76 5.82
C LYS A 91 13.89 -12.42 6.06
N ASP A 92 13.59 -11.45 5.20
CA ASP A 92 14.21 -10.13 5.26
C ASP A 92 13.38 -9.13 6.04
N GLN A 93 12.17 -9.52 6.46
CA GLN A 93 11.21 -8.64 7.16
C GLN A 93 10.94 -7.37 6.36
N THR A 94 10.64 -7.57 5.08
CA THR A 94 10.26 -6.49 4.17
C THR A 94 8.94 -6.79 3.51
N MET A 95 8.21 -5.74 3.14
CA MET A 95 7.07 -5.86 2.26
C MET A 95 7.54 -5.49 0.85
N GLU A 96 7.36 -6.41 -0.08
CA GLU A 96 7.75 -6.23 -1.48
C GLU A 96 6.52 -5.88 -2.30
N PHE A 97 6.67 -4.85 -3.14
CA PHE A 97 5.59 -4.37 -4.02
C PHE A 97 6.02 -4.62 -5.46
N TYR A 98 5.21 -5.35 -6.20
CA TYR A 98 5.49 -5.73 -7.59
C TYR A 98 4.45 -5.14 -8.52
N ALA A 99 4.86 -4.75 -9.72
CA ALA A 99 3.93 -4.28 -10.73
C ALA A 99 3.11 -5.45 -11.27
N LEU A 100 1.78 -5.37 -11.15
CA LEU A 100 0.86 -6.35 -11.72
C LEU A 100 0.70 -6.18 -13.23
N THR A 101 0.86 -4.96 -13.68
CA THR A 101 0.72 -4.57 -15.09
C THR A 101 1.84 -3.60 -15.42
N ASP A 102 1.99 -3.26 -16.69
CA ASP A 102 2.83 -2.14 -17.06
C ASP A 102 2.23 -0.87 -16.46
N ILE A 103 3.07 -0.06 -15.81
CA ILE A 103 2.66 1.20 -15.18
C ILE A 103 3.38 2.32 -15.91
N LYS A 104 2.61 3.27 -16.42
CA LYS A 104 3.17 4.41 -17.17
C LYS A 104 3.63 5.49 -16.22
N ALA A 105 4.65 6.25 -16.63
CA ALA A 105 5.04 7.45 -15.91
C ALA A 105 3.80 8.35 -15.72
N GLY A 106 3.59 8.81 -14.50
CA GLY A 106 2.45 9.64 -14.15
C GLY A 106 1.24 8.89 -13.60
N ASP A 107 1.22 7.54 -13.72
CA ASP A 107 0.12 6.75 -13.16
C ASP A 107 0.29 6.60 -11.65
N GLU A 108 -0.83 6.66 -10.94
CA GLU A 108 -0.84 6.41 -9.51
C GLU A 108 -0.69 4.91 -9.24
N LEU A 109 0.11 4.56 -8.23
CA LEU A 109 0.20 3.18 -7.75
C LEU A 109 -0.99 2.89 -6.85
N LEU A 110 -1.66 1.79 -7.11
CA LEU A 110 -2.87 1.40 -6.40
C LEU A 110 -2.81 -0.09 -6.07
N TYR A 111 -3.30 -0.46 -4.89
CA TYR A 111 -3.46 -1.87 -4.56
C TYR A 111 -4.84 -2.10 -3.95
N ASP A 112 -5.27 -3.36 -3.94
CA ASP A 112 -6.56 -3.74 -3.37
C ASP A 112 -6.39 -3.97 -1.87
N TYR A 113 -7.02 -3.13 -1.05
CA TYR A 113 -6.98 -3.26 0.41
C TYR A 113 -7.66 -4.55 0.90
N GLY A 114 -8.53 -5.14 0.07
CA GLY A 114 -9.23 -6.35 0.45
C GLY A 114 -10.40 -6.12 1.39
N HIS A 115 -10.85 -4.91 1.56
CA HIS A 115 -11.97 -4.54 2.43
C HIS A 115 -13.23 -4.31 1.61
N ASP A 116 -14.39 -4.46 2.24
CA ASP A 116 -15.64 -4.12 1.57
C ASP A 116 -15.81 -2.60 1.48
N SER A 117 -16.79 -2.15 0.69
CA SER A 117 -16.96 -0.73 0.42
C SER A 117 -17.35 0.07 1.67
N GLU A 118 -18.02 -0.56 2.63
CA GLU A 118 -18.40 0.10 3.88
C GLU A 118 -17.17 0.39 4.73
N GLU A 119 -16.27 -0.58 4.86
CA GLU A 119 -15.01 -0.38 5.57
C GLU A 119 -14.14 0.69 4.90
N LEU A 120 -14.05 0.65 3.57
CA LEU A 120 -13.26 1.63 2.82
C LEU A 120 -13.79 3.03 3.01
N THR A 121 -15.10 3.22 2.96
CA THR A 121 -15.70 4.54 3.13
C THR A 121 -15.68 5.00 4.58
N GLY A 122 -16.04 4.12 5.52
CA GLY A 122 -16.15 4.49 6.93
C GLY A 122 -14.82 4.58 7.63
N TYR A 123 -14.00 3.53 7.55
CA TYR A 123 -12.74 3.46 8.28
C TYR A 123 -11.62 4.23 7.59
N TYR A 124 -11.47 4.00 6.28
CA TYR A 124 -10.37 4.61 5.51
C TYR A 124 -10.73 5.96 4.91
N GLY A 125 -12.01 6.31 4.89
CA GLY A 125 -12.45 7.58 4.31
C GLY A 125 -12.35 7.62 2.78
N ILE A 126 -12.35 6.46 2.14
CA ILE A 126 -12.25 6.35 0.69
C ILE A 126 -13.66 6.50 0.08
N PRO A 127 -13.84 7.33 -0.95
CA PRO A 127 -15.17 7.50 -1.57
C PRO A 127 -15.71 6.17 -2.08
N SER A 128 -17.04 5.99 -1.97
CA SER A 128 -17.69 4.79 -2.45
C SER A 128 -17.53 4.67 -3.98
N PRO A 129 -17.21 3.48 -4.50
CA PRO A 129 -17.12 3.27 -5.95
C PRO A 129 -18.40 3.60 -6.70
N ALA A 130 -19.55 3.51 -6.05
CA ALA A 130 -20.84 3.83 -6.67
C ALA A 130 -21.00 5.32 -6.96
N VAL A 131 -20.15 6.17 -6.41
CA VAL A 131 -20.22 7.63 -6.55
C VAL A 131 -19.11 8.14 -7.45
N ALA A 132 -18.17 7.30 -7.80
CA ALA A 132 -17.02 7.64 -8.62
C ALA A 132 -17.41 7.88 -10.08
#